data_c47e1fea91438441316347345f3450c3
#
_entry.id   c47e1fea91438441316347345f3450c3
#
_cell.length_a   1.000
_cell.length_b   1.000
_cell.length_c   1.000
_cell.angle_alpha   90.00
_cell.angle_beta   90.00
_cell.angle_gamma   90.00
#
_symmetry.space_group_name_H-M   'P 1'
#
loop_
_entity.id
_entity.type
_entity.pdbx_description
1 polymer ?
#
loop_
_entity_poly.entity_id
_entity_poly.type
_entity_poly.pdbx_seq_one_letter_code
_entity_poly.pdbx_strand_id
1 'polypeptide(L)'
;MLNDGMETPRDIIINRMMGMKRARIIYNPTSGREAFKKHLPEVLQRLEQAGYETSCHATTGEGDATKAAKIAVKRRYNLVIAAGGDGTINEVVNGIAEQQYRPKLGIIPVGTTNDFARAIGVPRSINAACDILVEGESVPIDLGRVNKQYFINIAGGGRLTELTYEVPSKLKTILGQLAYYLKGIEMLPSIRPTEVEIEYDGKLFEGEIMLFLVANTNSVGGFEKLAPKSTLNDGMFDLLILKKTNLADFIRIATYALRGEHIRDPKVIYAKANRIKVQTHDKMQLNLDGEYGGLMPGEFVNLYQHIEVFVSKDKAAKMKKKS
;
A
#
# COMPACT_ATOMS: atom_id res chain seq x y z
N MET A 1 53.82 7.81 29.60
CA MET A 1 53.62 6.61 28.77
C MET A 1 52.17 6.58 28.43
N LEU A 2 51.83 7.07 27.24
CA LEU A 2 50.47 7.08 26.70
C LEU A 2 50.23 5.70 26.10
N ASN A 3 49.24 5.00 26.64
CA ASN A 3 48.81 3.73 26.11
C ASN A 3 47.93 4.05 24.90
N ASP A 4 48.53 4.06 23.71
CA ASP A 4 47.78 4.14 22.44
C ASP A 4 46.91 2.89 22.37
N GLY A 5 45.60 3.08 22.58
CA GLY A 5 44.58 2.04 22.46
C GLY A 5 44.48 1.55 21.03
N MET A 6 45.41 0.73 20.57
CA MET A 6 45.28 -0.04 19.36
C MET A 6 44.04 -0.95 19.48
N GLU A 7 42.99 -0.69 18.69
CA GLU A 7 41.87 -1.61 18.57
C GLU A 7 42.39 -3.01 18.21
N THR A 8 41.96 -4.01 18.98
CA THR A 8 42.35 -5.39 18.67
C THR A 8 41.70 -5.83 17.36
N PRO A 9 42.30 -6.80 16.63
CA PRO A 9 41.63 -7.36 15.43
C PRO A 9 40.20 -7.83 15.70
N ARG A 10 39.91 -8.21 16.94
CA ARG A 10 38.58 -8.61 17.40
C ARG A 10 37.64 -7.39 17.52
N ASP A 11 38.12 -6.28 18.02
CA ASP A 11 37.37 -5.03 18.15
C ASP A 11 37.07 -4.43 16.77
N ILE A 12 38.05 -4.50 15.86
CA ILE A 12 37.85 -4.09 14.44
C ILE A 12 36.79 -4.94 13.75
N ILE A 13 36.81 -6.27 13.96
CA ILE A 13 35.82 -7.19 13.40
C ILE A 13 34.44 -6.92 14.02
N ILE A 14 34.34 -6.75 15.33
CA ILE A 14 33.06 -6.46 16.01
C ILE A 14 32.51 -5.10 15.58
N ASN A 15 33.33 -4.05 15.50
CA ASN A 15 32.93 -2.72 15.05
C ASN A 15 32.50 -2.73 13.59
N ARG A 16 33.20 -3.49 12.74
CA ARG A 16 32.83 -3.70 11.33
C ARG A 16 31.53 -4.47 11.18
N MET A 17 31.28 -5.49 12.02
CA MET A 17 30.01 -6.23 12.05
C MET A 17 28.87 -5.41 12.66
N MET A 18 29.13 -4.56 13.65
CA MET A 18 28.12 -3.68 14.27
C MET A 18 27.75 -2.49 13.37
N GLY A 19 28.64 -2.09 12.45
CA GLY A 19 28.40 -1.03 11.46
C GLY A 19 27.78 -1.50 10.14
N MET A 20 27.70 -2.80 9.88
CA MET A 20 27.26 -3.34 8.61
C MET A 20 25.73 -3.31 8.51
N LYS A 21 25.20 -2.55 7.56
CA LYS A 21 23.77 -2.49 7.28
C LYS A 21 23.30 -3.80 6.66
N ARG A 22 22.13 -4.29 7.08
CA ARG A 22 21.58 -5.57 6.59
C ARG A 22 20.29 -5.32 5.83
N ALA A 23 20.19 -5.92 4.62
CA ALA A 23 18.99 -5.88 3.79
C ALA A 23 18.39 -7.28 3.63
N ARG A 24 17.06 -7.37 3.69
CA ARG A 24 16.30 -8.60 3.40
C ARG A 24 15.39 -8.37 2.21
N ILE A 25 15.63 -9.07 1.11
CA ILE A 25 14.73 -9.11 -0.04
C ILE A 25 13.70 -10.20 0.19
N ILE A 26 12.41 -9.83 0.16
CA ILE A 26 11.28 -10.76 0.19
C ILE A 26 10.61 -10.66 -1.17
N TYR A 27 10.62 -11.74 -1.94
CA TYR A 27 10.11 -11.70 -3.31
C TYR A 27 9.16 -12.84 -3.63
N ASN A 28 8.13 -12.52 -4.44
CA ASN A 28 7.24 -13.52 -4.99
C ASN A 28 7.86 -14.10 -6.28
N PRO A 29 8.26 -15.39 -6.29
CA PRO A 29 8.97 -15.98 -7.41
C PRO A 29 8.11 -16.10 -8.69
N THR A 30 6.78 -16.03 -8.58
CA THR A 30 5.85 -16.16 -9.71
C THR A 30 5.36 -14.81 -10.24
N SER A 31 5.63 -13.69 -9.54
CA SER A 31 5.24 -12.35 -9.98
C SER A 31 5.95 -11.93 -11.26
N GLY A 32 5.24 -11.17 -12.10
CA GLY A 32 5.80 -10.56 -13.30
C GLY A 32 6.43 -11.57 -14.29
N ARG A 33 5.84 -12.75 -14.45
CA ARG A 33 6.38 -13.84 -15.28
C ARG A 33 7.81 -14.24 -14.88
N GLU A 34 8.08 -14.28 -13.58
CA GLU A 34 9.38 -14.64 -12.97
C GLU A 34 10.52 -13.66 -13.30
N ALA A 35 10.23 -12.46 -13.78
CA ALA A 35 11.23 -11.50 -14.22
C ALA A 35 12.25 -11.17 -13.12
N PHE A 36 11.82 -11.08 -11.85
CA PHE A 36 12.70 -10.74 -10.75
C PHE A 36 13.82 -11.76 -10.51
N LYS A 37 13.55 -13.05 -10.70
CA LYS A 37 14.59 -14.10 -10.52
C LYS A 37 15.82 -13.85 -11.39
N LYS A 38 15.62 -13.36 -12.61
CA LYS A 38 16.72 -13.07 -13.56
C LYS A 38 17.57 -11.88 -13.15
N HIS A 39 16.95 -10.90 -12.46
CA HIS A 39 17.61 -9.69 -11.99
C HIS A 39 18.18 -9.81 -10.57
N LEU A 40 17.85 -10.87 -9.84
CA LEU A 40 18.26 -11.04 -8.43
C LEU A 40 19.78 -10.92 -8.23
N PRO A 41 20.66 -11.55 -9.06
CA PRO A 41 22.10 -11.42 -8.89
C PRO A 41 22.58 -9.97 -9.02
N GLU A 42 22.06 -9.21 -9.98
CA GLU A 42 22.39 -7.78 -10.18
C GLU A 42 21.92 -6.93 -9.00
N VAL A 43 20.69 -7.17 -8.51
CA VAL A 43 20.14 -6.45 -7.34
C VAL A 43 20.97 -6.72 -6.09
N LEU A 44 21.39 -7.97 -5.85
CA LEU A 44 22.26 -8.33 -4.73
C LEU A 44 23.60 -7.59 -4.81
N GLN A 45 24.25 -7.63 -5.96
CA GLN A 45 25.53 -6.94 -6.19
C GLN A 45 25.45 -5.44 -5.92
N ARG A 46 24.40 -4.78 -6.40
CA ARG A 46 24.19 -3.34 -6.22
C ARG A 46 23.96 -2.96 -4.76
N LEU A 47 23.20 -3.77 -4.01
CA LEU A 47 22.98 -3.56 -2.58
C LEU A 47 24.26 -3.79 -1.78
N GLU A 48 25.09 -4.78 -2.14
CA GLU A 48 26.38 -5.00 -1.52
C GLU A 48 27.34 -3.83 -1.77
N GLN A 49 27.40 -3.31 -3.00
CA GLN A 49 28.17 -2.10 -3.33
C GLN A 49 27.70 -0.88 -2.54
N ALA A 50 26.39 -0.81 -2.19
CA ALA A 50 25.83 0.22 -1.33
C ALA A 50 26.05 -0.04 0.19
N GLY A 51 26.82 -1.08 0.54
CA GLY A 51 27.20 -1.41 1.91
C GLY A 51 26.18 -2.22 2.70
N TYR A 52 25.28 -2.94 2.03
CA TYR A 52 24.33 -3.85 2.67
C TYR A 52 24.81 -5.31 2.60
N GLU A 53 24.87 -5.99 3.74
CA GLU A 53 24.83 -7.45 3.78
C GLU A 53 23.43 -7.91 3.38
N THR A 54 23.29 -8.52 2.20
CA THR A 54 22.00 -8.79 1.62
C THR A 54 21.66 -10.27 1.64
N SER A 55 20.43 -10.59 2.02
CA SER A 55 19.85 -11.94 1.96
C SER A 55 18.48 -11.90 1.30
N CYS A 56 18.03 -13.02 0.74
CA CYS A 56 16.74 -13.12 0.07
C CYS A 56 15.85 -14.22 0.66
N HIS A 57 14.53 -14.07 0.46
CA HIS A 57 13.49 -15.03 0.77
C HIS A 57 12.49 -15.09 -0.38
N ALA A 58 12.39 -16.24 -1.03
CA ALA A 58 11.34 -16.50 -2.01
C ALA A 58 10.08 -16.95 -1.27
N THR A 59 8.95 -16.26 -1.51
CA THR A 59 7.68 -16.63 -0.88
C THR A 59 7.12 -17.91 -1.48
N THR A 60 6.46 -18.71 -0.65
CA THR A 60 5.89 -20.01 -1.03
C THR A 60 4.37 -20.00 -1.11
N GLY A 61 3.71 -18.94 -0.63
CA GLY A 61 2.26 -18.81 -0.63
C GLY A 61 1.78 -17.61 0.21
N GLU A 62 0.49 -17.50 0.37
CA GLU A 62 -0.17 -16.45 1.14
C GLU A 62 0.30 -16.41 2.60
N GLY A 63 0.54 -15.22 3.12
CA GLY A 63 1.02 -14.98 4.49
C GLY A 63 2.50 -15.27 4.71
N ASP A 64 3.24 -15.81 3.73
CA ASP A 64 4.65 -16.14 3.89
C ASP A 64 5.53 -14.88 3.89
N ALA A 65 5.21 -13.87 3.07
CA ALA A 65 5.92 -12.60 3.10
C ALA A 65 5.75 -11.87 4.45
N THR A 66 4.57 -11.97 5.08
CA THR A 66 4.33 -11.44 6.44
C THR A 66 5.24 -12.13 7.47
N LYS A 67 5.35 -13.46 7.42
CA LYS A 67 6.23 -14.22 8.32
C LYS A 67 7.70 -13.85 8.11
N ALA A 68 8.14 -13.77 6.85
CA ALA A 68 9.51 -13.40 6.49
C ALA A 68 9.85 -11.97 6.96
N ALA A 69 8.92 -11.01 6.83
CA ALA A 69 9.09 -9.65 7.31
C ALA A 69 9.20 -9.59 8.85
N LYS A 70 8.34 -10.33 9.59
CA LYS A 70 8.44 -10.45 11.05
C LYS A 70 9.79 -11.03 11.50
N ILE A 71 10.33 -12.01 10.76
CA ILE A 71 11.66 -12.55 11.03
C ILE A 71 12.75 -11.50 10.78
N ALA A 72 12.64 -10.71 9.71
CA ALA A 72 13.57 -9.63 9.42
C ALA A 72 13.56 -8.56 10.52
N VAL A 73 12.37 -8.19 11.02
CA VAL A 73 12.21 -7.29 12.18
C VAL A 73 12.93 -7.85 13.43
N LYS A 74 12.64 -9.10 13.81
CA LYS A 74 13.25 -9.76 14.95
C LYS A 74 14.78 -9.82 14.86
N ARG A 75 15.29 -10.01 13.64
CA ARG A 75 16.73 -10.04 13.35
C ARG A 75 17.34 -8.66 13.14
N ARG A 76 16.59 -7.58 13.34
CA ARG A 76 17.00 -6.18 13.21
C ARG A 76 17.65 -5.85 11.86
N TYR A 77 17.05 -6.27 10.76
CA TYR A 77 17.44 -5.82 9.44
C TYR A 77 17.16 -4.31 9.30
N ASN A 78 18.08 -3.58 8.66
CA ASN A 78 17.94 -2.14 8.46
C ASN A 78 16.96 -1.81 7.32
N LEU A 79 16.90 -2.70 6.32
CA LEU A 79 16.09 -2.56 5.12
C LEU A 79 15.38 -3.89 4.82
N VAL A 80 14.08 -3.81 4.59
CA VAL A 80 13.29 -4.92 4.01
C VAL A 80 12.80 -4.46 2.66
N ILE A 81 13.06 -5.26 1.62
CA ILE A 81 12.68 -4.96 0.24
C ILE A 81 11.57 -5.92 -0.16
N ALA A 82 10.41 -5.38 -0.49
CA ALA A 82 9.31 -6.12 -1.08
C ALA A 82 9.46 -6.12 -2.61
N ALA A 83 9.79 -7.28 -3.20
CA ALA A 83 9.90 -7.45 -4.63
C ALA A 83 8.72 -8.31 -5.13
N GLY A 84 7.65 -7.66 -5.56
CA GLY A 84 6.40 -8.32 -5.92
C GLY A 84 5.33 -7.36 -6.43
N GLY A 85 4.09 -7.82 -6.43
CA GLY A 85 2.90 -7.00 -6.64
C GLY A 85 2.37 -6.40 -5.33
N ASP A 86 1.21 -5.72 -5.43
CA ASP A 86 0.58 -5.04 -4.29
C ASP A 86 0.31 -5.99 -3.11
N GLY A 87 -0.11 -7.24 -3.35
CA GLY A 87 -0.30 -8.25 -2.30
C GLY A 87 0.99 -8.58 -1.55
N THR A 88 2.14 -8.73 -2.25
CA THR A 88 3.44 -8.97 -1.59
C THR A 88 3.86 -7.76 -0.73
N ILE A 89 3.63 -6.54 -1.23
CA ILE A 89 3.92 -5.30 -0.51
C ILE A 89 3.04 -5.22 0.75
N ASN A 90 1.74 -5.49 0.62
CA ASN A 90 0.80 -5.49 1.74
C ASN A 90 1.21 -6.51 2.82
N GLU A 91 1.54 -7.74 2.44
CA GLU A 91 2.01 -8.76 3.38
C GLU A 91 3.28 -8.33 4.12
N VAL A 92 4.27 -7.75 3.42
CA VAL A 92 5.50 -7.24 4.05
C VAL A 92 5.17 -6.13 5.04
N VAL A 93 4.31 -5.18 4.66
CA VAL A 93 3.85 -4.10 5.53
C VAL A 93 3.16 -4.66 6.79
N ASN A 94 2.27 -5.64 6.65
CA ASN A 94 1.61 -6.32 7.78
C ASN A 94 2.61 -7.05 8.70
N GLY A 95 3.78 -7.41 8.19
CA GLY A 95 4.86 -7.99 8.99
C GLY A 95 5.71 -6.96 9.74
N ILE A 96 5.79 -5.72 9.24
CA ILE A 96 6.58 -4.62 9.81
C ILE A 96 5.74 -3.76 10.77
N ALA A 97 4.46 -3.58 10.47
CA ALA A 97 3.57 -2.65 11.16
C ALA A 97 3.51 -2.90 12.68
N GLU A 98 3.46 -1.79 13.44
CA GLU A 98 3.36 -1.76 14.91
C GLU A 98 4.37 -2.64 15.66
N GLN A 99 5.48 -3.01 15.00
CA GLN A 99 6.60 -3.65 15.70
C GLN A 99 7.43 -2.59 16.46
N GLN A 100 8.04 -2.98 17.58
CA GLN A 100 8.89 -2.10 18.37
C GLN A 100 10.08 -1.55 17.56
N TYR A 101 10.65 -2.37 16.69
CA TYR A 101 11.64 -2.00 15.69
C TYR A 101 11.05 -2.16 14.31
N ARG A 102 11.13 -1.14 13.47
CA ARG A 102 10.67 -1.17 12.09
C ARG A 102 11.81 -0.87 11.13
N PRO A 103 12.19 -1.84 10.26
CA PRO A 103 13.15 -1.59 9.19
C PRO A 103 12.56 -0.61 8.16
N LYS A 104 13.42 0.06 7.42
CA LYS A 104 13.00 0.82 6.25
C LYS A 104 12.44 -0.12 5.19
N LEU A 105 11.44 0.34 4.45
CA LEU A 105 10.80 -0.41 3.38
C LEU A 105 11.36 0.03 2.02
N GLY A 106 11.85 -0.92 1.27
CA GLY A 106 12.19 -0.77 -0.15
C GLY A 106 11.17 -1.50 -1.01
N ILE A 107 10.94 -1.02 -2.25
CA ILE A 107 9.99 -1.63 -3.17
C ILE A 107 10.63 -1.85 -4.53
N ILE A 108 10.49 -3.06 -5.06
CA ILE A 108 10.77 -3.41 -6.45
C ILE A 108 9.47 -3.92 -7.07
N PRO A 109 8.78 -3.10 -7.87
CA PRO A 109 7.45 -3.44 -8.39
C PRO A 109 7.58 -4.41 -9.57
N VAL A 110 7.12 -5.65 -9.39
CA VAL A 110 7.08 -6.67 -10.45
C VAL A 110 5.69 -7.24 -10.68
N GLY A 111 4.68 -6.67 -10.04
CA GLY A 111 3.27 -7.04 -10.26
C GLY A 111 2.66 -6.34 -11.47
N THR A 112 1.37 -6.61 -11.70
CA THR A 112 0.62 -6.05 -12.84
C THR A 112 0.22 -4.59 -12.60
N THR A 113 -0.30 -4.25 -11.44
CA THR A 113 -0.87 -2.92 -11.13
C THR A 113 0.15 -2.02 -10.44
N ASN A 114 0.71 -2.49 -9.34
CA ASN A 114 1.72 -1.80 -8.52
C ASN A 114 1.25 -0.39 -8.09
N ASP A 115 0.05 -0.30 -7.52
CA ASP A 115 -0.59 0.96 -7.16
C ASP A 115 0.23 1.75 -6.15
N PHE A 116 0.74 1.08 -5.12
CA PHE A 116 1.56 1.75 -4.11
C PHE A 116 2.90 2.24 -4.68
N ALA A 117 3.59 1.42 -5.45
CA ALA A 117 4.84 1.83 -6.09
C ALA A 117 4.62 3.07 -6.97
N ARG A 118 3.50 3.12 -7.70
CA ARG A 118 3.10 4.29 -8.51
C ARG A 118 2.84 5.53 -7.65
N ALA A 119 2.10 5.37 -6.54
CA ALA A 119 1.78 6.47 -5.63
C ALA A 119 3.04 7.13 -5.03
N ILE A 120 4.06 6.33 -4.70
CA ILE A 120 5.34 6.82 -4.18
C ILE A 120 6.36 7.16 -5.28
N GLY A 121 6.01 6.95 -6.56
CA GLY A 121 6.87 7.31 -7.70
C GLY A 121 8.02 6.34 -7.95
N VAL A 122 7.91 5.07 -7.54
CA VAL A 122 8.88 4.01 -7.86
C VAL A 122 8.59 3.48 -9.26
N PRO A 123 9.56 3.50 -10.18
CA PRO A 123 9.39 3.06 -11.55
C PRO A 123 9.27 1.52 -11.65
N ARG A 124 8.62 1.05 -12.73
CA ARG A 124 8.47 -0.39 -13.00
C ARG A 124 9.76 -1.11 -13.38
N SER A 125 10.75 -0.37 -13.88
CA SER A 125 12.07 -0.92 -14.18
C SER A 125 12.76 -1.37 -12.89
N ILE A 126 13.16 -2.63 -12.82
CA ILE A 126 13.85 -3.20 -11.66
C ILE A 126 15.14 -2.43 -11.36
N ASN A 127 15.90 -2.08 -12.41
CA ASN A 127 17.15 -1.34 -12.26
C ASN A 127 16.90 0.06 -11.71
N ALA A 128 15.92 0.79 -12.25
CA ALA A 128 15.58 2.12 -11.76
C ALA A 128 14.96 2.10 -10.35
N ALA A 129 14.24 1.05 -9.99
CA ALA A 129 13.77 0.83 -8.61
C ALA A 129 14.96 0.55 -7.67
N CYS A 130 15.96 -0.21 -8.12
CA CYS A 130 17.18 -0.46 -7.37
C CYS A 130 18.02 0.83 -7.18
N ASP A 131 18.05 1.75 -8.17
CA ASP A 131 18.69 3.06 -8.01
C ASP A 131 18.09 3.84 -6.84
N ILE A 132 16.75 3.79 -6.69
CA ILE A 132 16.06 4.43 -5.54
C ILE A 132 16.47 3.80 -4.22
N LEU A 133 16.70 2.49 -4.14
CA LEU A 133 17.12 1.83 -2.91
C LEU A 133 18.56 2.20 -2.52
N VAL A 134 19.41 2.50 -3.49
CA VAL A 134 20.84 2.79 -3.29
C VAL A 134 21.07 4.29 -3.12
N GLU A 135 20.41 5.14 -3.93
CA GLU A 135 20.70 6.58 -4.03
C GLU A 135 19.57 7.47 -3.49
N GLY A 136 18.38 6.89 -3.26
CA GLY A 136 17.19 7.60 -2.79
C GLY A 136 17.26 7.99 -1.32
N GLU A 137 16.17 8.56 -0.85
CA GLU A 137 15.96 8.92 0.56
C GLU A 137 14.79 8.12 1.14
N SER A 138 14.87 7.80 2.43
CA SER A 138 13.69 7.28 3.15
C SER A 138 12.85 8.43 3.67
N VAL A 139 11.54 8.31 3.50
CA VAL A 139 10.56 9.26 4.01
C VAL A 139 9.52 8.53 4.86
N PRO A 140 9.08 9.13 5.96
CA PRO A 140 8.00 8.57 6.76
C PRO A 140 6.67 8.70 6.00
N ILE A 141 5.86 7.66 6.08
CA ILE A 141 4.51 7.60 5.50
C ILE A 141 3.51 7.09 6.52
N ASP A 142 2.28 7.50 6.32
CA ASP A 142 1.14 7.04 7.09
C ASP A 142 0.77 5.61 6.69
N LEU A 143 0.19 4.88 7.63
CA LEU A 143 -0.31 3.54 7.42
C LEU A 143 -1.75 3.44 7.92
N GLY A 144 -2.63 2.86 7.15
CA GLY A 144 -3.98 2.57 7.59
C GLY A 144 -4.05 1.28 8.40
N ARG A 145 -4.74 1.34 9.54
CA ARG A 145 -5.12 0.16 10.31
C ARG A 145 -6.64 0.07 10.37
N VAL A 146 -7.18 -1.11 10.11
CA VAL A 146 -8.57 -1.46 10.37
C VAL A 146 -8.63 -2.72 11.21
N ASN A 147 -9.25 -2.62 12.38
CA ASN A 147 -9.27 -3.70 13.37
C ASN A 147 -7.83 -4.18 13.70
N LYS A 148 -7.44 -5.36 13.19
CA LYS A 148 -6.11 -5.97 13.42
C LYS A 148 -5.27 -6.10 12.14
N GLN A 149 -5.70 -5.48 11.04
CA GLN A 149 -5.04 -5.56 9.74
C GLN A 149 -4.61 -4.18 9.28
N TYR A 150 -3.65 -4.15 8.36
CA TYR A 150 -3.11 -2.91 7.83
C TYR A 150 -3.32 -2.84 6.32
N PHE A 151 -3.52 -1.63 5.83
CA PHE A 151 -3.58 -1.33 4.41
C PHE A 151 -2.71 -0.10 4.10
N ILE A 152 -2.12 -0.10 2.93
CA ILE A 152 -1.18 0.94 2.54
C ILE A 152 -1.78 1.91 1.51
N ASN A 153 -2.68 1.41 0.67
CA ASN A 153 -3.35 2.21 -0.37
C ASN A 153 -4.77 2.57 0.01
N ILE A 154 -5.62 1.55 0.15
CA ILE A 154 -7.05 1.74 0.30
C ILE A 154 -7.70 0.63 1.08
N ALA A 155 -8.70 0.99 1.86
CA ALA A 155 -9.69 0.08 2.39
C ALA A 155 -11.09 0.50 1.95
N GLY A 156 -12.03 -0.43 1.87
CA GLY A 156 -13.39 -0.08 1.52
C GLY A 156 -14.37 -1.22 1.66
N GLY A 157 -15.65 -0.88 1.59
CA GLY A 157 -16.74 -1.83 1.64
C GLY A 157 -17.96 -1.34 0.85
N GLY A 158 -18.94 -2.22 0.71
CA GLY A 158 -20.13 -2.01 -0.08
C GLY A 158 -20.20 -2.94 -1.28
N ARG A 159 -21.38 -3.11 -1.83
CA ARG A 159 -21.62 -4.08 -2.91
C ARG A 159 -20.77 -3.83 -4.15
N LEU A 160 -20.45 -2.58 -4.45
CA LEU A 160 -19.57 -2.26 -5.59
C LEU A 160 -18.13 -2.68 -5.38
N THR A 161 -17.63 -2.75 -4.14
CA THR A 161 -16.26 -3.23 -3.88
C THR A 161 -16.17 -4.74 -4.07
N GLU A 162 -17.24 -5.50 -3.86
CA GLU A 162 -17.30 -6.94 -4.07
C GLU A 162 -17.08 -7.31 -5.54
N LEU A 163 -17.43 -6.42 -6.49
CA LEU A 163 -17.18 -6.62 -7.94
C LEU A 163 -15.71 -6.79 -8.28
N THR A 164 -14.79 -6.26 -7.45
CA THR A 164 -13.35 -6.41 -7.69
C THR A 164 -12.90 -7.86 -7.66
N TYR A 165 -13.63 -8.72 -6.95
CA TYR A 165 -13.36 -10.16 -6.87
C TYR A 165 -13.94 -10.93 -8.06
N GLU A 166 -14.99 -10.41 -8.71
CA GLU A 166 -15.72 -11.09 -9.80
C GLU A 166 -15.08 -10.87 -11.18
N VAL A 167 -14.21 -9.86 -11.33
CA VAL A 167 -13.53 -9.60 -12.61
C VAL A 167 -12.43 -10.62 -12.85
N PRO A 168 -12.54 -11.48 -13.90
CA PRO A 168 -11.52 -12.47 -14.19
C PRO A 168 -10.14 -11.85 -14.43
N SER A 169 -9.09 -12.49 -13.90
CA SER A 169 -7.70 -12.01 -14.01
C SER A 169 -7.26 -11.75 -15.46
N LYS A 170 -7.75 -12.54 -16.42
CA LYS A 170 -7.49 -12.34 -17.85
C LYS A 170 -8.09 -11.02 -18.39
N LEU A 171 -9.31 -10.67 -17.96
CA LEU A 171 -9.95 -9.39 -18.34
C LEU A 171 -9.21 -8.20 -17.70
N LYS A 172 -8.80 -8.32 -16.45
CA LYS A 172 -7.98 -7.31 -15.78
C LYS A 172 -6.69 -7.01 -16.56
N THR A 173 -6.08 -8.06 -17.12
CA THR A 173 -4.82 -7.93 -17.86
C THR A 173 -5.00 -7.30 -19.24
N ILE A 174 -6.12 -7.56 -19.93
CA ILE A 174 -6.39 -7.10 -21.31
C ILE A 174 -7.01 -5.70 -21.33
N LEU A 175 -8.02 -5.45 -20.50
CA LEU A 175 -8.83 -4.23 -20.51
C LEU A 175 -8.44 -3.25 -19.40
N GLY A 176 -7.56 -3.66 -18.47
CA GLY A 176 -7.15 -2.80 -17.37
C GLY A 176 -8.35 -2.23 -16.60
N GLN A 177 -8.34 -0.92 -16.37
CA GLN A 177 -9.42 -0.20 -15.67
C GLN A 177 -10.79 -0.33 -16.33
N LEU A 178 -10.82 -0.41 -17.67
CA LEU A 178 -12.06 -0.45 -18.42
C LEU A 178 -12.91 -1.68 -18.06
N ALA A 179 -12.27 -2.80 -17.70
CA ALA A 179 -12.96 -4.01 -17.27
C ALA A 179 -13.79 -3.79 -16.00
N TYR A 180 -13.29 -3.01 -15.05
CA TYR A 180 -14.03 -2.69 -13.82
C TYR A 180 -15.22 -1.77 -14.09
N TYR A 181 -15.06 -0.80 -15.00
CA TYR A 181 -16.18 0.07 -15.40
C TYR A 181 -17.30 -0.70 -16.09
N LEU A 182 -16.93 -1.53 -17.07
CA LEU A 182 -17.91 -2.31 -17.82
C LEU A 182 -18.65 -3.29 -16.89
N LYS A 183 -17.91 -3.95 -15.98
CA LYS A 183 -18.53 -4.87 -15.01
C LYS A 183 -19.43 -4.11 -14.02
N GLY A 184 -18.98 -2.97 -13.53
CA GLY A 184 -19.79 -2.10 -12.66
C GLY A 184 -21.07 -1.64 -13.33
N ILE A 185 -21.03 -1.23 -14.60
CA ILE A 185 -22.20 -0.83 -15.39
C ILE A 185 -23.16 -2.01 -15.60
N GLU A 186 -22.65 -3.19 -15.95
CA GLU A 186 -23.44 -4.42 -16.15
C GLU A 186 -24.18 -4.83 -14.87
N MET A 187 -23.50 -4.78 -13.72
CA MET A 187 -24.03 -5.30 -12.46
C MET A 187 -24.82 -4.28 -11.63
N LEU A 188 -24.64 -2.99 -11.89
CA LEU A 188 -25.26 -1.93 -11.09
C LEU A 188 -26.79 -2.08 -10.90
N PRO A 189 -27.58 -2.49 -11.91
CA PRO A 189 -29.01 -2.69 -11.72
C PRO A 189 -29.36 -3.77 -10.69
N SER A 190 -28.48 -4.72 -10.45
CA SER A 190 -28.67 -5.81 -9.49
C SER A 190 -28.10 -5.49 -8.10
N ILE A 191 -27.30 -4.42 -7.99
CA ILE A 191 -26.64 -4.05 -6.72
C ILE A 191 -27.64 -3.34 -5.82
N ARG A 192 -27.91 -3.95 -4.68
CA ARG A 192 -28.70 -3.30 -3.62
C ARG A 192 -27.82 -2.39 -2.80
N PRO A 193 -28.24 -1.15 -2.50
CA PRO A 193 -27.50 -0.30 -1.56
C PRO A 193 -27.51 -0.94 -0.18
N THR A 194 -26.51 -0.60 0.61
CA THR A 194 -26.33 -1.07 1.99
C THR A 194 -26.56 0.08 2.94
N GLU A 195 -27.34 -0.14 3.99
CA GLU A 195 -27.54 0.83 5.07
C GLU A 195 -26.35 0.82 6.01
N VAL A 196 -25.79 1.99 6.28
CA VAL A 196 -24.59 2.16 7.09
C VAL A 196 -24.68 3.37 8.00
N GLU A 197 -23.96 3.29 9.11
CA GLU A 197 -23.60 4.40 9.97
C GLU A 197 -22.08 4.58 9.87
N ILE A 198 -21.63 5.77 9.45
CA ILE A 198 -20.21 6.11 9.30
C ILE A 198 -19.92 7.34 10.14
N GLU A 199 -19.19 7.12 11.22
CA GLU A 199 -18.64 8.19 12.06
C GLU A 199 -17.21 8.53 11.61
N TYR A 200 -16.90 9.80 11.41
CA TYR A 200 -15.58 10.28 10.99
C TYR A 200 -15.27 11.64 11.66
N ASP A 201 -14.29 11.62 12.56
CA ASP A 201 -13.82 12.78 13.34
C ASP A 201 -14.97 13.62 13.93
N GLY A 202 -15.93 12.94 14.62
CA GLY A 202 -17.07 13.56 15.28
C GLY A 202 -18.23 13.97 14.36
N LYS A 203 -18.16 13.67 13.06
CA LYS A 203 -19.26 13.79 12.10
C LYS A 203 -19.89 12.44 11.89
N LEU A 204 -21.21 12.41 11.66
CA LEU A 204 -21.98 11.20 11.43
C LEU A 204 -22.67 11.27 10.06
N PHE A 205 -22.57 10.20 9.31
CA PHE A 205 -23.38 9.91 8.14
C PHE A 205 -24.20 8.65 8.40
N GLU A 206 -25.50 8.74 8.21
CA GLU A 206 -26.44 7.62 8.22
C GLU A 206 -27.18 7.56 6.89
N GLY A 207 -27.31 6.37 6.31
CA GLY A 207 -28.08 6.16 5.10
C GLY A 207 -27.56 5.05 4.20
N GLU A 208 -28.17 4.95 3.02
CA GLU A 208 -27.88 3.93 2.03
C GLU A 208 -26.71 4.35 1.12
N ILE A 209 -25.73 3.45 0.99
CA ILE A 209 -24.55 3.62 0.14
C ILE A 209 -24.39 2.49 -0.87
N MET A 210 -23.72 2.78 -1.98
CA MET A 210 -23.23 1.78 -2.93
C MET A 210 -21.86 1.25 -2.52
N LEU A 211 -20.99 2.16 -2.02
CA LEU A 211 -19.67 1.86 -1.48
C LEU A 211 -19.20 3.00 -0.56
N PHE A 212 -18.23 2.68 0.30
CA PHE A 212 -17.33 3.66 0.89
C PHE A 212 -15.88 3.24 0.64
N LEU A 213 -14.97 4.23 0.59
CA LEU A 213 -13.53 4.03 0.44
C LEU A 213 -12.80 4.90 1.44
N VAL A 214 -11.77 4.33 2.06
CA VAL A 214 -10.84 4.99 2.97
C VAL A 214 -9.48 4.92 2.31
N ALA A 215 -9.06 6.02 1.70
CA ALA A 215 -7.85 6.07 0.89
C ALA A 215 -6.70 6.72 1.66
N ASN A 216 -5.54 6.08 1.63
CA ASN A 216 -4.26 6.60 2.11
C ASN A 216 -3.39 7.12 0.95
N THR A 217 -3.69 6.70 -0.28
CA THR A 217 -3.02 7.13 -1.50
C THR A 217 -4.01 7.64 -2.54
N ASN A 218 -3.53 8.42 -3.50
CA ASN A 218 -4.35 8.91 -4.61
C ASN A 218 -4.60 7.86 -5.72
N SER A 219 -3.79 6.80 -5.77
CA SER A 219 -3.83 5.77 -6.81
C SER A 219 -4.44 4.48 -6.28
N VAL A 220 -5.52 4.03 -6.89
CA VAL A 220 -6.27 2.84 -6.48
C VAL A 220 -6.81 2.11 -7.69
N GLY A 221 -6.52 0.80 -7.81
CA GLY A 221 -7.02 -0.05 -8.89
C GLY A 221 -6.69 0.50 -10.27
N GLY A 222 -5.59 1.26 -10.38
CA GLY A 222 -5.20 1.97 -11.58
C GLY A 222 -5.88 3.35 -11.78
N PHE A 223 -6.79 3.77 -10.89
CA PHE A 223 -7.32 5.14 -10.88
C PHE A 223 -6.33 6.08 -10.21
N GLU A 224 -5.76 7.00 -10.97
CA GLU A 224 -4.75 7.92 -10.45
C GLU A 224 -5.33 9.12 -9.68
N LYS A 225 -6.65 9.30 -9.72
CA LYS A 225 -7.34 10.48 -9.18
C LYS A 225 -8.57 10.16 -8.35
N LEU A 226 -8.66 8.95 -7.79
CA LEU A 226 -9.81 8.56 -6.97
C LEU A 226 -9.83 9.33 -5.63
N ALA A 227 -8.66 9.54 -5.04
CA ALA A 227 -8.50 10.42 -3.88
C ALA A 227 -7.54 11.58 -4.24
N PRO A 228 -8.02 12.59 -5.02
CA PRO A 228 -7.15 13.58 -5.65
C PRO A 228 -6.44 14.53 -4.67
N LYS A 229 -6.91 14.57 -3.41
CA LYS A 229 -6.30 15.39 -2.34
C LYS A 229 -5.47 14.58 -1.36
N SER A 230 -5.29 13.28 -1.61
CA SER A 230 -4.55 12.40 -0.69
C SER A 230 -3.07 12.76 -0.64
N THR A 231 -2.53 12.72 0.56
CA THR A 231 -1.11 12.85 0.88
C THR A 231 -0.71 11.71 1.80
N LEU A 232 0.50 11.19 1.63
CA LEU A 232 0.95 9.98 2.31
C LEU A 232 1.48 10.22 3.74
N ASN A 233 1.47 11.45 4.24
CA ASN A 233 2.16 11.82 5.48
C ASN A 233 1.51 12.99 6.24
N ASP A 234 0.21 13.22 6.04
CA ASP A 234 -0.56 14.27 6.72
C ASP A 234 -1.39 13.77 7.91
N GLY A 235 -1.31 12.46 8.22
CA GLY A 235 -2.06 11.84 9.31
C GLY A 235 -3.56 11.67 9.04
N MET A 236 -3.99 11.83 7.78
CA MET A 236 -5.40 11.81 7.42
C MET A 236 -5.68 10.81 6.31
N PHE A 237 -6.82 10.16 6.37
CA PHE A 237 -7.41 9.46 5.24
C PHE A 237 -8.27 10.38 4.41
N ASP A 238 -8.42 10.04 3.14
CA ASP A 238 -9.47 10.57 2.29
C ASP A 238 -10.65 9.58 2.29
N LEU A 239 -11.74 9.96 2.96
CA LEU A 239 -12.98 9.20 2.99
C LEU A 239 -13.85 9.61 1.80
N LEU A 240 -14.26 8.61 1.00
CA LEU A 240 -15.22 8.77 -0.07
C LEU A 240 -16.43 7.87 0.22
N ILE A 241 -17.63 8.44 0.21
CA ILE A 241 -18.88 7.71 0.35
C ILE A 241 -19.71 7.96 -0.90
N LEU A 242 -20.00 6.91 -1.67
CA LEU A 242 -20.93 6.95 -2.78
C LEU A 242 -22.32 6.54 -2.27
N LYS A 243 -23.21 7.52 -2.14
CA LYS A 243 -24.60 7.32 -1.74
C LYS A 243 -25.34 6.45 -2.75
N LYS A 244 -26.50 5.94 -2.37
CA LYS A 244 -27.43 5.27 -3.28
C LYS A 244 -27.60 6.06 -4.57
N THR A 245 -27.40 5.40 -5.70
CA THR A 245 -27.37 6.01 -7.01
C THR A 245 -28.04 5.09 -8.06
N ASN A 246 -28.54 5.68 -9.13
CA ASN A 246 -29.01 4.97 -10.29
C ASN A 246 -27.90 4.82 -11.36
N LEU A 247 -28.17 4.09 -12.43
CA LEU A 247 -27.18 3.82 -13.47
C LEU A 247 -26.68 5.09 -14.17
N ALA A 248 -27.56 6.06 -14.45
CA ALA A 248 -27.15 7.31 -15.11
C ALA A 248 -26.22 8.15 -14.24
N ASP A 249 -26.56 8.30 -12.96
CA ASP A 249 -25.69 8.98 -11.98
C ASP A 249 -24.38 8.26 -11.82
N PHE A 250 -24.37 6.92 -11.75
CA PHE A 250 -23.14 6.12 -11.63
C PHE A 250 -22.21 6.35 -12.82
N ILE A 251 -22.72 6.30 -14.06
CA ILE A 251 -21.92 6.55 -15.28
C ILE A 251 -21.33 7.96 -15.25
N ARG A 252 -22.13 8.96 -14.85
CA ARG A 252 -21.65 10.35 -14.68
C ARG A 252 -20.51 10.43 -13.67
N ILE A 253 -20.71 9.88 -12.48
CA ILE A 253 -19.72 9.90 -11.37
C ILE A 253 -18.46 9.15 -11.79
N ALA A 254 -18.58 7.98 -12.42
CA ALA A 254 -17.44 7.21 -12.92
C ALA A 254 -16.64 7.99 -13.99
N THR A 255 -17.32 8.70 -14.87
CA THR A 255 -16.67 9.58 -15.87
C THR A 255 -15.92 10.74 -15.19
N TYR A 256 -16.50 11.34 -14.16
CA TYR A 256 -15.86 12.40 -13.38
C TYR A 256 -14.67 11.87 -12.56
N ALA A 257 -14.72 10.61 -12.11
CA ALA A 257 -13.63 9.98 -11.37
C ALA A 257 -12.33 9.89 -12.18
N LEU A 258 -12.42 9.72 -13.50
CA LEU A 258 -11.25 9.75 -14.40
C LEU A 258 -10.50 11.09 -14.35
N ARG A 259 -11.22 12.18 -14.06
CA ARG A 259 -10.67 13.54 -13.98
C ARG A 259 -10.43 14.01 -12.55
N GLY A 260 -10.87 13.25 -11.54
CA GLY A 260 -10.85 13.64 -10.13
C GLY A 260 -11.94 14.67 -9.76
N GLU A 261 -12.97 14.83 -10.58
CA GLU A 261 -14.05 15.79 -10.41
C GLU A 261 -15.26 15.21 -9.66
N HIS A 262 -15.34 13.89 -9.52
CA HIS A 262 -16.40 13.16 -8.82
C HIS A 262 -16.63 13.61 -7.37
N ILE A 263 -15.60 14.15 -6.73
CA ILE A 263 -15.69 14.68 -5.35
C ILE A 263 -16.62 15.88 -5.22
N ARG A 264 -17.06 16.47 -6.34
CA ARG A 264 -18.01 17.60 -6.38
C ARG A 264 -19.44 17.15 -6.64
N ASP A 265 -19.66 15.86 -6.93
CA ASP A 265 -21.01 15.34 -7.21
C ASP A 265 -21.84 15.25 -5.91
N PRO A 266 -23.10 15.66 -5.88
CA PRO A 266 -23.96 15.63 -4.68
C PRO A 266 -24.24 14.23 -4.13
N LYS A 267 -24.02 13.18 -4.94
CA LYS A 267 -24.11 11.78 -4.53
C LYS A 267 -22.82 11.28 -3.87
N VAL A 268 -21.76 12.07 -3.88
CA VAL A 268 -20.46 11.73 -3.28
C VAL A 268 -20.22 12.61 -2.06
N ILE A 269 -19.91 11.97 -0.93
CA ILE A 269 -19.30 12.67 0.21
C ILE A 269 -17.81 12.43 0.11
N TYR A 270 -17.04 13.51 0.19
CA TYR A 270 -15.59 13.47 0.26
C TYR A 270 -15.12 14.25 1.48
N ALA A 271 -14.41 13.60 2.38
CA ALA A 271 -13.93 14.20 3.63
C ALA A 271 -12.54 13.69 3.97
N LYS A 272 -11.77 14.48 4.74
CA LYS A 272 -10.56 14.01 5.41
C LYS A 272 -10.90 13.62 6.84
N ALA A 273 -10.33 12.51 7.33
CA ALA A 273 -10.50 12.03 8.69
C ALA A 273 -9.30 11.18 9.15
N ASN A 274 -8.95 11.32 10.42
CA ASN A 274 -7.92 10.47 11.06
C ASN A 274 -8.51 9.13 11.55
N ARG A 275 -9.75 9.18 12.06
CA ARG A 275 -10.47 8.01 12.57
C ARG A 275 -11.84 7.91 11.91
N ILE A 276 -12.16 6.70 11.44
CA ILE A 276 -13.42 6.41 10.79
C ILE A 276 -13.95 5.10 11.38
N LYS A 277 -15.22 5.12 11.81
CA LYS A 277 -15.93 3.93 12.29
C LYS A 277 -17.10 3.65 11.39
N VAL A 278 -17.17 2.45 10.86
CA VAL A 278 -18.26 2.02 9.96
C VAL A 278 -19.02 0.88 10.61
N GLN A 279 -20.34 1.05 10.71
CA GLN A 279 -21.26 0.05 11.21
C GLN A 279 -22.33 -0.24 10.16
N THR A 280 -22.80 -1.48 10.14
CA THR A 280 -23.91 -1.94 9.29
C THR A 280 -24.52 -3.19 9.88
N HIS A 281 -25.81 -3.39 9.64
CA HIS A 281 -26.50 -4.63 10.00
C HIS A 281 -26.37 -5.70 8.89
N ASP A 282 -26.00 -5.30 7.70
CA ASP A 282 -25.79 -6.19 6.56
C ASP A 282 -24.43 -6.89 6.63
N LYS A 283 -24.33 -8.07 6.00
CA LYS A 283 -23.04 -8.70 5.76
C LYS A 283 -22.32 -7.93 4.67
N MET A 284 -21.38 -7.07 5.06
CA MET A 284 -20.55 -6.29 4.15
C MET A 284 -19.10 -6.78 4.25
N GLN A 285 -18.52 -7.14 3.11
CA GLN A 285 -17.11 -7.51 3.03
C GLN A 285 -16.22 -6.28 3.04
N LEU A 286 -15.11 -6.39 3.74
CA LEU A 286 -14.04 -5.41 3.75
C LEU A 286 -13.00 -5.78 2.70
N ASN A 287 -12.64 -4.84 1.86
CA ASN A 287 -11.53 -4.94 0.92
C ASN A 287 -10.35 -4.13 1.45
N LEU A 288 -9.16 -4.72 1.46
CA LEU A 288 -7.90 -4.09 1.87
C LEU A 288 -6.88 -4.24 0.74
N ASP A 289 -6.50 -3.14 0.10
CA ASP A 289 -5.53 -3.11 -1.00
C ASP A 289 -5.84 -4.10 -2.14
N GLY A 290 -7.13 -4.42 -2.35
CA GLY A 290 -7.59 -5.37 -3.37
C GLY A 290 -7.86 -6.79 -2.86
N GLU A 291 -7.53 -7.10 -1.61
CA GLU A 291 -7.69 -8.41 -0.99
C GLU A 291 -8.85 -8.44 0.02
N TYR A 292 -9.33 -9.64 0.35
CA TYR A 292 -10.39 -9.81 1.35
C TYR A 292 -9.87 -9.52 2.76
N GLY A 293 -10.42 -8.53 3.43
CA GLY A 293 -10.04 -8.08 4.77
C GLY A 293 -10.99 -8.50 5.90
N GLY A 294 -11.94 -9.41 5.63
CA GLY A 294 -12.94 -9.83 6.61
C GLY A 294 -14.30 -9.15 6.41
N LEU A 295 -15.07 -9.04 7.49
CA LEU A 295 -16.40 -8.44 7.49
C LEU A 295 -16.45 -7.17 8.35
N MET A 296 -17.37 -6.26 7.99
CA MET A 296 -17.73 -5.14 8.85
C MET A 296 -18.43 -5.65 10.13
N PRO A 297 -18.39 -4.91 11.25
CA PRO A 297 -17.95 -3.52 11.40
C PRO A 297 -16.44 -3.34 11.43
N GLY A 298 -15.98 -2.13 11.12
CA GLY A 298 -14.58 -1.75 11.11
C GLY A 298 -14.30 -0.38 11.70
N GLU A 299 -13.21 -0.28 12.46
CA GLU A 299 -12.64 0.97 12.93
C GLU A 299 -11.31 1.21 12.22
N PHE A 300 -11.24 2.28 11.44
CA PHE A 300 -10.09 2.71 10.66
C PHE A 300 -9.35 3.79 11.43
N VAL A 301 -8.05 3.59 11.60
CA VAL A 301 -7.17 4.54 12.30
C VAL A 301 -5.96 4.81 11.42
N ASN A 302 -5.68 6.09 11.19
CA ASN A 302 -4.45 6.50 10.53
C ASN A 302 -3.29 6.45 11.54
N LEU A 303 -2.29 5.65 11.23
CA LEU A 303 -1.03 5.58 11.97
C LEU A 303 -0.05 6.56 11.32
N TYR A 304 0.01 7.76 11.88
CA TYR A 304 0.80 8.87 11.36
C TYR A 304 2.28 8.53 11.27
N GLN A 305 2.87 8.74 10.09
CA GLN A 305 4.29 8.55 9.80
C GLN A 305 4.88 7.23 10.35
N HIS A 306 4.14 6.15 10.15
CA HIS A 306 4.39 4.88 10.83
C HIS A 306 5.49 4.02 10.22
N ILE A 307 5.72 4.11 8.90
CA ILE A 307 6.74 3.34 8.17
C ILE A 307 7.60 4.30 7.36
N GLU A 308 8.91 4.07 7.33
CA GLU A 308 9.81 4.76 6.41
C GLU A 308 9.94 3.97 5.10
N VAL A 309 9.71 4.64 3.96
CA VAL A 309 9.82 4.04 2.63
C VAL A 309 10.86 4.78 1.77
N PHE A 310 11.65 4.03 1.00
CA PHE A 310 12.58 4.61 0.04
C PHE A 310 11.84 5.18 -1.18
N VAL A 311 12.17 6.43 -1.51
CA VAL A 311 11.67 7.15 -2.69
C VAL A 311 12.81 7.88 -3.38
N SER A 312 12.60 8.38 -4.61
CA SER A 312 13.58 9.26 -5.26
C SER A 312 13.76 10.56 -4.47
N LYS A 313 14.93 11.17 -4.58
CA LYS A 313 15.25 12.47 -3.95
C LYS A 313 14.23 13.56 -4.29
N ASP A 314 13.79 13.60 -5.55
CA ASP A 314 12.77 14.57 -6.01
C ASP A 314 11.42 14.34 -5.34
N LYS A 315 11.01 13.07 -5.17
CA LYS A 315 9.77 12.72 -4.46
C LYS A 315 9.87 13.06 -2.97
N ALA A 316 11.01 12.75 -2.35
CA ALA A 316 11.26 13.11 -0.95
C ALA A 316 11.16 14.62 -0.72
N ALA A 317 11.78 15.43 -1.58
CA ALA A 317 11.69 16.88 -1.50
C ALA A 317 10.25 17.41 -1.64
N LYS A 318 9.44 16.80 -2.53
CA LYS A 318 8.02 17.16 -2.69
C LYS A 318 7.18 16.77 -1.48
N MET A 319 7.45 15.64 -0.84
CA MET A 319 6.72 15.18 0.34
C MET A 319 7.05 16.05 1.57
N LYS A 320 8.33 16.39 1.77
CA LYS A 320 8.77 17.28 2.86
C LYS A 320 8.14 18.70 2.79
N LYS A 321 7.78 19.18 1.59
CA LYS A 321 7.12 20.49 1.40
C LYS A 321 5.61 20.48 1.69
N LYS A 322 4.99 19.30 1.76
CA LYS A 322 3.54 19.13 1.98
C LYS A 322 3.18 18.67 3.40
N SER A 323 4.17 18.35 4.21
CA SER A 323 4.05 17.98 5.65
C SER A 323 3.93 19.24 6.53
#